data_fa4e0174ba5b0c2f66fe7d6d0282c1df
#
_entry.id   fa4e0174ba5b0c2f66fe7d6d0282c1df
#
_cell.length_a   1.000
_cell.length_b   1.000
_cell.length_c   1.000
_cell.angle_alpha   90.00
_cell.angle_beta   90.00
_cell.angle_gamma   90.00
#
_symmetry.space_group_name_H-M   'P 1'
#
loop_
_entity.id
_entity.type
_entity.pdbx_description
1 polymer ?
#
loop_
_entity_poly.entity_id
_entity_poly.type
_entity_poly.pdbx_seq_one_letter_code
_entity_poly.pdbx_strand_id
1 'polypeptide(L)'
;VIAAEDPIPSGSRRSAAAAFFDLDRTLLLGASGPILGEALRRVGLVRGEASIVETAAFRFFDLVGETLPSMFLARQGARAASGWPVELVREAAEAAAEPLAERVLPYA
;
A
#
# COMPACT_ATOMS: atom_id res chain seq x y z
N VAL A 1 6.48 -9.34 -3.45
CA VAL A 1 7.17 -10.25 -2.54
C VAL A 1 8.43 -10.76 -3.21
N ILE A 2 9.56 -10.48 -2.62
CA ILE A 2 10.84 -10.99 -3.10
C ILE A 2 11.05 -12.36 -2.46
N ALA A 3 10.97 -13.42 -3.25
CA ALA A 3 11.36 -14.74 -2.80
C ALA A 3 12.87 -14.76 -2.58
N ALA A 4 13.33 -15.35 -1.46
CA ALA A 4 14.75 -15.57 -1.25
C ALA A 4 15.29 -16.48 -2.37
N GLU A 5 16.29 -16.02 -3.07
CA GLU A 5 16.92 -16.82 -4.11
C GLU A 5 17.77 -17.93 -3.47
N ASP A 6 17.52 -19.17 -3.88
CA ASP A 6 18.45 -20.26 -3.58
C ASP A 6 19.77 -20.02 -4.33
N PRO A 7 20.93 -20.34 -3.74
CA PRO A 7 22.21 -20.14 -4.41
C PRO A 7 22.23 -20.92 -5.73
N ILE A 8 22.48 -20.23 -6.83
CA ILE A 8 22.57 -20.84 -8.16
C ILE A 8 23.84 -21.69 -8.24
N PRO A 9 23.72 -23.00 -8.54
CA PRO A 9 24.91 -23.82 -8.72
C PRO A 9 25.80 -23.27 -9.83
N SER A 10 27.12 -23.24 -9.60
CA SER A 10 28.09 -22.80 -10.61
C SER A 10 27.92 -23.63 -11.90
N GLY A 11 27.61 -22.96 -13.00
CA GLY A 11 27.45 -23.60 -14.33
C GLY A 11 26.02 -23.71 -14.84
N SER A 12 24.98 -23.45 -14.04
CA SER A 12 23.61 -23.38 -14.55
C SER A 12 23.17 -21.91 -14.72
N ARG A 13 22.93 -21.49 -15.98
CA ARG A 13 22.23 -20.24 -16.25
C ARG A 13 20.74 -20.46 -16.05
N ARG A 14 20.24 -20.24 -14.84
CA ARG A 14 18.81 -20.10 -14.64
C ARG A 14 18.41 -18.68 -15.03
N SER A 15 17.46 -18.53 -15.95
CA SER A 15 16.84 -17.24 -16.18
C SER A 15 16.07 -16.86 -14.91
N ALA A 16 16.45 -15.75 -14.28
CA ALA A 16 15.65 -15.16 -13.20
C ALA A 16 14.37 -14.62 -13.82
N ALA A 17 13.22 -15.04 -13.29
CA ALA A 17 11.91 -14.53 -13.68
C ALA A 17 11.26 -13.90 -12.45
N ALA A 18 10.57 -12.78 -12.66
CA ALA A 18 9.78 -12.11 -11.63
C ALA A 18 8.37 -11.86 -12.16
N ALA A 19 7.39 -11.95 -11.27
CA ALA A 19 6.01 -11.57 -11.56
C ALA A 19 5.62 -10.42 -10.64
N PHE A 20 5.01 -9.40 -11.19
CA PHE A 20 4.53 -8.24 -10.44
C PHE A 20 3.01 -8.22 -10.51
N PHE A 21 2.38 -8.06 -9.36
CA PHE A 21 0.94 -7.96 -9.24
C PHE A 21 0.57 -6.62 -8.64
N ASP A 22 -0.44 -5.99 -9.23
CA ASP A 22 -1.07 -4.84 -8.61
C ASP A 22 -1.86 -5.27 -7.38
N LEU A 23 -1.94 -4.42 -6.39
CA LEU A 23 -2.59 -4.74 -5.12
C LEU A 23 -4.04 -4.28 -5.07
N ASP A 24 -4.24 -2.96 -5.20
CA ASP A 24 -5.55 -2.33 -5.04
C ASP A 24 -6.49 -2.73 -6.17
N ARG A 25 -7.67 -3.24 -5.83
CA ARG A 25 -8.69 -3.71 -6.79
C ARG A 25 -8.23 -4.87 -7.70
N THR A 26 -7.05 -5.38 -7.49
CA THR A 26 -6.52 -6.55 -8.20
C THR A 26 -6.45 -7.76 -7.27
N LEU A 27 -5.70 -7.67 -6.20
CA LEU A 27 -5.61 -8.71 -5.16
C LEU A 27 -6.53 -8.41 -3.98
N LEU A 28 -6.88 -7.15 -3.77
CA LEU A 28 -7.80 -6.70 -2.74
C LEU A 28 -9.13 -6.25 -3.31
N LEU A 29 -10.19 -6.50 -2.56
CA LEU A 29 -11.50 -5.89 -2.80
C LEU A 29 -11.43 -4.41 -2.39
N GLY A 30 -11.31 -3.53 -3.36
CA GLY A 30 -11.19 -2.09 -3.15
C GLY A 30 -9.74 -1.62 -2.97
N ALA A 31 -9.57 -0.44 -2.39
CA ALA A 31 -8.29 0.21 -2.19
C ALA A 31 -7.77 0.02 -0.76
N SER A 32 -6.45 -0.10 -0.62
CA SER A 32 -5.77 -0.19 0.67
C SER A 32 -5.67 1.14 1.41
N GLY A 33 -5.75 2.26 0.69
CA GLY A 33 -5.54 3.61 1.24
C GLY A 33 -6.38 3.96 2.47
N PRO A 34 -7.72 3.76 2.45
CA PRO A 34 -8.57 4.05 3.60
C PRO A 34 -8.21 3.25 4.86
N ILE A 35 -7.82 1.99 4.72
CA ILE A 35 -7.41 1.13 5.84
C ILE A 35 -6.08 1.60 6.42
N LEU A 36 -5.11 1.89 5.57
CA LEU A 36 -3.82 2.42 5.98
C LEU A 36 -3.96 3.80 6.62
N GLY A 37 -4.79 4.67 6.05
CA GLY A 37 -5.06 6.00 6.59
C GLY A 37 -5.64 5.94 8.01
N GLU A 38 -6.60 5.05 8.25
CA GLU A 38 -7.18 4.85 9.59
C GLU A 38 -6.13 4.32 10.59
N ALA A 39 -5.30 3.37 10.17
CA ALA A 39 -4.24 2.84 11.01
C ALA A 39 -3.21 3.93 11.38
N LEU A 40 -2.84 4.78 10.44
CA LEU A 40 -1.95 5.91 10.67
C LEU A 40 -2.55 6.95 11.62
N ARG A 41 -3.85 7.19 11.54
CA ARG A 41 -4.56 8.06 12.48
C ARG A 41 -4.55 7.52 13.90
N ARG A 42 -4.77 6.22 14.05
CA ARG A 42 -4.79 5.56 15.37
C ARG A 42 -3.46 5.67 16.12
N VAL A 43 -2.36 5.63 15.41
CA VAL A 43 -1.03 5.79 16.01
C VAL A 43 -0.59 7.26 16.11
N GLY A 44 -1.42 8.20 15.65
CA GLY A 44 -1.17 9.64 15.76
C GLY A 44 -0.23 10.23 14.71
N LEU A 45 0.13 9.48 13.66
CA LEU A 45 0.98 10.00 12.59
C LEU A 45 0.22 10.92 11.64
N VAL A 46 -1.07 10.70 11.47
CA VAL A 46 -1.96 11.55 10.68
C VAL A 46 -3.01 12.13 11.62
N ARG A 47 -3.17 13.45 11.61
CA ARG A 47 -4.11 14.16 12.48
C ARG A 47 -5.46 14.36 11.79
N GLY A 48 -6.54 14.25 12.58
CA GLY A 48 -7.90 14.57 12.18
C GLY A 48 -8.62 13.43 11.47
N GLU A 49 -9.92 13.60 11.38
CA GLU A 49 -10.77 12.72 10.56
C GLU A 49 -10.52 13.02 9.08
N ALA A 50 -10.73 12.03 8.23
CA ALA A 50 -10.65 12.23 6.79
C ALA A 50 -11.58 13.39 6.39
N SER A 51 -11.02 14.45 5.84
CA SER A 51 -11.82 15.57 5.37
C SER A 51 -12.72 15.12 4.21
N ILE A 52 -13.82 15.85 3.98
CA ILE A 52 -14.69 15.61 2.83
C ILE A 52 -13.89 15.66 1.52
N VAL A 53 -12.90 16.55 1.45
CA VAL A 53 -11.99 16.69 0.30
C VAL A 53 -11.15 15.43 0.10
N GLU A 54 -10.55 14.87 1.18
CA GLU A 54 -9.78 13.63 1.11
C GLU A 54 -10.64 12.45 0.70
N THR A 55 -11.84 12.32 1.26
CA THR A 55 -12.79 11.26 0.90
C THR A 55 -13.22 11.38 -0.57
N ALA A 56 -13.49 12.59 -1.04
CA ALA A 56 -13.82 12.84 -2.44
C ALA A 56 -12.65 12.54 -3.37
N ALA A 57 -11.42 12.90 -2.97
CA ALA A 57 -10.21 12.59 -3.72
C ALA A 57 -9.99 11.08 -3.84
N PHE A 58 -10.13 10.32 -2.76
CA PHE A 58 -10.04 8.86 -2.79
C PHE A 58 -11.09 8.22 -3.69
N ARG A 59 -12.33 8.68 -3.64
CA ARG A 59 -13.40 8.21 -4.54
C ARG A 59 -13.11 8.55 -5.98
N PHE A 60 -12.57 9.73 -6.24
CA PHE A 60 -12.17 10.15 -7.58
C PHE A 60 -11.06 9.23 -8.12
N PHE A 61 -10.05 8.93 -7.33
CA PHE A 61 -8.97 8.00 -7.70
C PHE A 61 -9.48 6.57 -7.91
N ASP A 62 -10.46 6.13 -7.15
CA ASP A 62 -11.12 4.84 -7.36
C ASP A 62 -11.83 4.76 -8.72
N LEU A 63 -12.41 5.88 -9.19
CA LEU A 63 -13.13 5.94 -10.45
C LEU A 63 -12.20 6.09 -11.66
N VAL A 64 -11.14 6.88 -11.53
CA VAL A 64 -10.28 7.28 -12.67
C VAL A 64 -9.03 6.42 -12.77
N GLY A 65 -8.66 5.71 -11.70
CA GLY A 65 -7.44 4.93 -11.63
C GLY A 65 -6.19 5.80 -11.43
N GLU A 66 -5.02 5.20 -11.69
CA GLU A 66 -3.76 5.90 -11.55
C GLU A 66 -3.55 6.88 -12.72
N THR A 67 -3.69 8.16 -12.43
CA THR A 67 -3.40 9.24 -13.35
C THR A 67 -2.17 10.02 -12.90
N LEU A 68 -1.62 10.89 -13.76
CA LEU A 68 -0.51 11.77 -13.38
C LEU A 68 -0.79 12.59 -12.12
N PRO A 69 -2.00 13.16 -11.89
CA PRO A 69 -2.35 13.82 -10.62
C PRO A 69 -2.30 12.88 -9.42
N SER A 70 -2.73 11.62 -9.53
CA SER A 70 -2.66 10.66 -8.42
C SER A 70 -1.23 10.28 -8.06
N MET A 71 -0.35 10.15 -9.05
CA MET A 71 1.08 9.95 -8.83
C MET A 71 1.74 11.13 -8.13
N PHE A 72 1.36 12.35 -8.47
CA PHE A 72 1.83 13.56 -7.79
C PHE A 72 1.41 13.55 -6.32
N LEU A 73 0.15 13.24 -6.01
CA LEU A 73 -0.35 13.14 -4.63
C LEU A 73 0.34 12.02 -3.85
N ALA A 74 0.61 10.89 -4.48
CA ALA A 74 1.36 9.80 -3.85
C ALA A 74 2.78 10.25 -3.45
N ARG A 75 3.45 11.01 -4.31
CA ARG A 75 4.76 11.60 -3.99
C ARG A 75 4.70 12.61 -2.85
N GLN A 76 3.66 13.43 -2.81
CA GLN A 76 3.44 14.37 -1.69
C GLN A 76 3.20 13.62 -0.37
N GLY A 77 2.41 12.54 -0.41
CA GLY A 77 2.20 11.67 0.74
C GLY A 77 3.50 11.03 1.23
N ALA A 78 4.34 10.54 0.32
CA ALA A 78 5.64 9.97 0.65
C ALA A 78 6.58 11.00 1.29
N ARG A 79 6.57 12.24 0.81
CA ARG A 79 7.34 13.35 1.41
C ARG A 79 6.83 13.71 2.80
N ALA A 80 5.51 13.73 3.00
CA ALA A 80 4.91 13.98 4.29
C ALA A 80 5.26 12.91 5.32
N ALA A 81 5.44 11.66 4.87
CA ALA A 81 5.87 10.54 5.70
C ALA A 81 7.37 10.58 6.07
N SER A 82 8.14 11.42 5.43
CA SER A 82 9.56 11.58 5.73
C SER A 82 9.77 12.02 7.18
N GLY A 83 10.60 11.30 7.92
CA GLY A 83 10.85 11.58 9.33
C GLY A 83 9.85 10.95 10.30
N TRP A 84 8.88 10.18 9.85
CA TRP A 84 8.01 9.42 10.76
C TRP A 84 8.81 8.36 11.53
N PRO A 85 8.55 8.19 12.84
CA PRO A 85 9.19 7.15 13.62
C PRO A 85 8.85 5.75 13.07
N VAL A 86 9.88 4.94 12.82
CA VAL A 86 9.71 3.57 12.27
C VAL A 86 8.80 2.72 13.15
N GLU A 87 8.91 2.86 14.46
CA GLU A 87 8.09 2.10 15.42
C GLU A 87 6.60 2.38 15.27
N LEU A 88 6.22 3.64 15.07
CA LEU A 88 4.83 4.01 14.86
C LEU A 88 4.31 3.55 13.49
N VAL A 89 5.14 3.58 12.47
CA VAL A 89 4.79 3.04 11.14
C VAL A 89 4.57 1.54 11.23
N ARG A 90 5.42 0.84 11.96
CA ARG A 90 5.28 -0.60 12.19
C ARG A 90 3.99 -0.94 12.93
N GLU A 91 3.68 -0.20 13.99
CA GLU A 91 2.43 -0.34 14.75
C GLU A 91 1.21 -0.11 13.85
N ALA A 92 1.23 0.91 13.01
CA ALA A 92 0.18 1.16 12.04
C ALA A 92 0.05 0.01 11.02
N ALA A 93 1.16 -0.51 10.53
CA ALA A 93 1.18 -1.63 9.59
C ALA A 93 0.58 -2.90 10.22
N GLU A 94 0.91 -3.19 11.46
CA GLU A 94 0.32 -4.31 12.21
C GLU A 94 -1.18 -4.14 12.40
N ALA A 95 -1.63 -2.92 12.72
CA ALA A 95 -3.06 -2.61 12.86
C ALA A 95 -3.82 -2.73 11.54
N ALA A 96 -3.18 -2.45 10.41
CA ALA A 96 -3.77 -2.55 9.08
C ALA A 96 -3.80 -3.98 8.53
N ALA A 97 -2.93 -4.87 9.01
CA ALA A 97 -2.72 -6.19 8.43
C ALA A 97 -4.00 -7.04 8.39
N GLU A 98 -4.73 -7.14 9.49
CA GLU A 98 -5.95 -7.96 9.58
C GLU A 98 -7.08 -7.39 8.70
N PRO A 99 -7.43 -6.10 8.76
CA PRO A 99 -8.42 -5.51 7.86
C PRO A 99 -8.07 -5.65 6.37
N LEU A 100 -6.79 -5.60 6.02
CA LEU A 100 -6.34 -5.83 4.65
C LEU A 100 -6.50 -7.31 4.26
N ALA A 101 -6.12 -8.23 5.14
CA ALA A 101 -6.24 -9.66 4.89
C ALA A 101 -7.70 -10.08 4.64
N GLU A 102 -8.66 -9.49 5.34
CA GLU A 102 -10.09 -9.74 5.14
C GLU A 102 -10.60 -9.31 3.77
N ARG A 103 -9.87 -8.44 3.08
CA ARG A 103 -10.22 -7.93 1.75
C ARG A 103 -9.50 -8.62 0.61
N VAL A 104 -8.67 -9.61 0.89
CA VAL A 104 -8.01 -10.39 -0.16
C VAL A 104 -9.07 -11.17 -0.95
N LEU A 105 -9.01 -11.04 -2.27
CA LEU A 105 -9.94 -11.72 -3.16
C LEU A 105 -9.67 -13.23 -3.18
N PRO A 106 -10.71 -14.09 -3.38
CA PRO A 106 -10.55 -15.54 -3.26
C PRO A 106 -9.54 -16.16 -4.21
N TYR A 107 -9.24 -15.52 -5.32
CA TYR A 107 -8.28 -15.98 -6.32
C TYR A 107 -6.84 -15.46 -6.08
N ALA A 108 -6.65 -14.62 -5.08
CA ALA A 108 -5.37 -13.98 -4.80
C ALA A 108 -4.45 -14.87 -3.96
#